data_5c595c9d14853c422f61cc9f6b082848
#
_entry.id   5c595c9d14853c422f61cc9f6b082848
#
_cell.length_a   1.000
_cell.length_b   1.000
_cell.length_c   1.000
_cell.angle_alpha   90.00
_cell.angle_beta   90.00
_cell.angle_gamma   90.00
#
_symmetry.space_group_name_H-M   'P 1'
#
loop_
_entity.id
_entity.type
_entity.pdbx_description
1 polymer ?
#
loop_
_entity_poly.entity_id
_entity_poly.type
_entity_poly.pdbx_seq_one_letter_code
_entity_poly.pdbx_strand_id
1 'polypeptide(L)'
;FFSLVSLRKTAYGIVQDRSVDWQTRSARLLSLAEAYQRNLDQHRLARLDGVIQRYAEGRYPQNLSLGTPDWSLLDTLEPINDTWNTLWRQTRDFIPTAEVETAYHQATASWDYQWEHLLMYFLYRYVLKVVNDRQVLPRIRLAVYSVLWLRRMELAQFAHHGWSME
;
A
#
# COMPACT_ATOMS: atom_id res chain seq x y z
N PHE A 1 -11.02 -4.59 -20.44
CA PHE A 1 -9.82 -3.74 -20.41
C PHE A 1 -10.15 -2.32 -19.94
N PHE A 2 -11.16 -1.64 -20.51
CA PHE A 2 -11.50 -0.25 -20.14
C PHE A 2 -11.80 -0.09 -18.65
N SER A 3 -12.51 -1.02 -18.02
CA SER A 3 -12.78 -1.01 -16.59
C SER A 3 -11.49 -1.05 -15.74
N LEU A 4 -10.43 -1.76 -16.18
CA LEU A 4 -9.13 -1.78 -15.48
C LEU A 4 -8.38 -0.45 -15.59
N VAL A 5 -8.50 0.24 -16.72
CA VAL A 5 -7.93 1.59 -16.87
C VAL A 5 -8.63 2.57 -15.93
N SER A 6 -9.96 2.51 -15.86
CA SER A 6 -10.76 3.33 -14.95
C SER A 6 -10.47 3.00 -13.49
N LEU A 7 -10.36 1.71 -13.15
CA LEU A 7 -9.93 1.25 -11.82
C LEU A 7 -8.58 1.86 -11.42
N ARG A 8 -7.58 1.78 -12.31
CA ARG A 8 -6.25 2.34 -12.04
C ARG A 8 -6.31 3.85 -11.85
N LYS A 9 -7.08 4.56 -12.68
CA LYS A 9 -7.28 6.01 -12.53
C LYS A 9 -7.90 6.37 -11.16
N THR A 10 -8.92 5.65 -10.74
CA THR A 10 -9.56 5.84 -9.42
C THR A 10 -8.58 5.50 -8.29
N ALA A 11 -7.81 4.42 -8.41
CA ALA A 11 -6.77 4.07 -7.46
C ALA A 11 -5.73 5.20 -7.31
N TYR A 12 -5.31 5.83 -8.40
CA TYR A 12 -4.43 6.99 -8.38
C TYR A 12 -5.05 8.18 -7.64
N GLY A 13 -6.30 8.50 -7.91
CA GLY A 13 -7.01 9.57 -7.21
C GLY A 13 -7.06 9.34 -5.69
N ILE A 14 -7.27 8.09 -5.25
CA ILE A 14 -7.25 7.73 -3.83
C ILE A 14 -5.86 7.92 -3.21
N VAL A 15 -4.81 7.48 -3.89
CA VAL A 15 -3.42 7.59 -3.40
C VAL A 15 -2.99 9.06 -3.29
N GLN A 16 -3.44 9.90 -4.21
CA GLN A 16 -3.10 11.33 -4.28
C GLN A 16 -4.00 12.24 -3.42
N ASP A 17 -5.01 11.67 -2.73
CA ASP A 17 -5.88 12.45 -1.83
C ASP A 17 -5.14 12.81 -0.54
N ARG A 18 -4.35 13.89 -0.59
CA ARG A 18 -3.57 14.40 0.55
C ARG A 18 -4.41 15.07 1.64
N SER A 19 -5.74 15.12 1.49
CA SER A 19 -6.64 15.62 2.54
C SER A 19 -6.79 14.65 3.72
N VAL A 20 -6.33 13.40 3.55
CA VAL A 20 -6.35 12.35 4.57
C VAL A 20 -4.97 11.70 4.72
N ASP A 21 -4.74 11.08 5.86
CA ASP A 21 -3.49 10.39 6.16
C ASP A 21 -3.24 9.17 5.26
N TRP A 22 -2.00 8.69 5.33
CA TRP A 22 -1.54 7.55 4.55
C TRP A 22 -2.32 6.26 4.84
N GLN A 23 -2.63 6.00 6.11
CA GLN A 23 -3.35 4.81 6.55
C GLN A 23 -4.77 4.80 5.95
N THR A 24 -5.45 5.93 6.01
CA THR A 24 -6.78 6.11 5.41
C THR A 24 -6.74 5.93 3.90
N ARG A 25 -5.77 6.52 3.19
CA ARG A 25 -5.62 6.33 1.73
C ARG A 25 -5.41 4.85 1.37
N SER A 26 -4.53 4.17 2.10
CA SER A 26 -4.23 2.76 1.90
C SER A 26 -5.45 1.87 2.17
N ALA A 27 -6.19 2.13 3.24
CA ALA A 27 -7.42 1.40 3.57
C ALA A 27 -8.53 1.62 2.51
N ARG A 28 -8.69 2.85 2.00
CA ARG A 28 -9.62 3.15 0.89
C ARG A 28 -9.23 2.37 -0.38
N LEU A 29 -7.94 2.32 -0.69
CA LEU A 29 -7.43 1.60 -1.85
C LEU A 29 -7.67 0.10 -1.75
N LEU A 30 -7.40 -0.50 -0.59
CA LEU A 30 -7.69 -1.93 -0.36
C LEU A 30 -9.19 -2.21 -0.44
N SER A 31 -10.03 -1.36 0.14
CA SER A 31 -11.49 -1.50 0.05
C SER A 31 -12.02 -1.43 -1.38
N LEU A 32 -11.46 -0.54 -2.23
CA LEU A 32 -11.76 -0.52 -3.67
C LEU A 32 -11.40 -1.87 -4.31
N ALA A 33 -10.20 -2.38 -4.02
CA ALA A 33 -9.72 -3.65 -4.57
C ALA A 33 -10.61 -4.83 -4.16
N GLU A 34 -11.02 -4.88 -2.90
CA GLU A 34 -11.93 -5.91 -2.37
C GLU A 34 -13.31 -5.85 -3.01
N ALA A 35 -13.89 -4.65 -3.13
CA ALA A 35 -15.19 -4.47 -3.77
C ALA A 35 -15.16 -4.86 -5.25
N TYR A 36 -14.08 -4.52 -5.95
CA TYR A 36 -13.89 -4.88 -7.35
C TYR A 36 -13.69 -6.38 -7.50
N GLN A 37 -12.77 -7.00 -6.72
CA GLN A 37 -12.51 -8.44 -6.76
C GLN A 37 -13.75 -9.27 -6.47
N ARG A 38 -14.51 -8.92 -5.44
CA ARG A 38 -15.78 -9.60 -5.09
C ARG A 38 -16.76 -9.63 -6.26
N ASN A 39 -16.86 -8.57 -7.05
CA ASN A 39 -17.73 -8.55 -8.23
C ASN A 39 -17.16 -9.38 -9.39
N LEU A 40 -15.83 -9.45 -9.54
CA LEU A 40 -15.18 -10.35 -10.50
C LEU A 40 -15.46 -11.82 -10.16
N ASP A 41 -15.25 -12.21 -8.90
CA ASP A 41 -15.44 -13.59 -8.42
C ASP A 41 -16.89 -14.05 -8.54
N GLN A 42 -17.83 -13.13 -8.37
CA GLN A 42 -19.27 -13.38 -8.52
C GLN A 42 -19.77 -13.21 -9.96
N HIS A 43 -18.87 -13.05 -10.92
CA HIS A 43 -19.21 -12.83 -12.34
C HIS A 43 -20.17 -11.64 -12.60
N ARG A 44 -20.19 -10.63 -11.70
CA ARG A 44 -21.04 -9.46 -11.78
C ARG A 44 -20.37 -8.32 -12.55
N LEU A 45 -19.94 -8.58 -13.78
CA LEU A 45 -19.12 -7.64 -14.57
C LEU A 45 -19.83 -6.30 -14.81
N ALA A 46 -21.15 -6.30 -15.00
CA ALA A 46 -21.95 -5.08 -15.17
C ALA A 46 -21.93 -4.14 -13.94
N ARG A 47 -21.50 -4.60 -12.77
CA ARG A 47 -21.39 -3.79 -11.55
C ARG A 47 -20.04 -3.12 -11.35
N LEU A 48 -19.02 -3.51 -12.13
CA LEU A 48 -17.64 -3.02 -11.94
C LEU A 48 -17.54 -1.50 -12.10
N ASP A 49 -18.19 -0.94 -13.14
CA ASP A 49 -18.16 0.50 -13.37
C ASP A 49 -18.85 1.27 -12.25
N GLY A 50 -19.95 0.74 -11.70
CA GLY A 50 -20.64 1.33 -10.54
C GLY A 50 -19.78 1.29 -9.27
N VAL A 51 -18.96 0.24 -9.07
CA VAL A 51 -17.98 0.20 -7.97
C VAL A 51 -16.95 1.31 -8.17
N ILE A 52 -16.34 1.40 -9.34
CA ILE A 52 -15.32 2.41 -9.65
C ILE A 52 -15.87 3.82 -9.44
N GLN A 53 -17.06 4.11 -10.00
CA GLN A 53 -17.70 5.41 -9.90
C GLN A 53 -17.94 5.81 -8.43
N ARG A 54 -18.47 4.89 -7.61
CA ARG A 54 -18.71 5.16 -6.18
C ARG A 54 -17.44 5.61 -5.45
N TYR A 55 -16.30 4.94 -5.70
CA TYR A 55 -15.02 5.29 -5.09
C TYR A 55 -14.42 6.57 -5.68
N ALA A 56 -14.59 6.81 -6.98
CA ALA A 56 -14.15 8.04 -7.62
C ALA A 56 -14.91 9.29 -7.09
N GLU A 57 -16.16 9.11 -6.64
CA GLU A 57 -16.98 10.13 -6.00
C GLU A 57 -16.72 10.27 -4.48
N GLY A 58 -15.70 9.59 -3.95
CA GLY A 58 -15.35 9.66 -2.53
C GLY A 58 -16.32 8.92 -1.59
N ARG A 59 -17.19 8.05 -2.11
CA ARG A 59 -18.16 7.28 -1.30
C ARG A 59 -17.54 5.97 -0.82
N TYR A 60 -16.85 6.04 0.33
CA TYR A 60 -16.18 4.91 0.96
C TYR A 60 -17.06 4.20 2.00
N PRO A 61 -16.81 2.91 2.32
CA PRO A 61 -17.41 2.26 3.48
C PRO A 61 -17.02 2.98 4.79
N GLN A 62 -17.89 2.92 5.78
CA GLN A 62 -17.61 3.54 7.10
C GLN A 62 -16.51 2.79 7.85
N ASN A 63 -16.50 1.46 7.77
CA ASN A 63 -15.53 0.61 8.48
C ASN A 63 -14.39 0.22 7.53
N LEU A 64 -13.44 1.14 7.33
CA LEU A 64 -12.22 0.89 6.58
C LEU A 64 -11.19 0.22 7.49
N SER A 65 -10.53 -0.80 6.99
CA SER A 65 -9.41 -1.44 7.66
C SER A 65 -8.24 -1.59 6.71
N LEU A 66 -7.07 -1.21 7.17
CA LEU A 66 -5.83 -1.48 6.45
C LEU A 66 -5.43 -2.95 6.57
N GLY A 67 -5.88 -3.61 7.64
CA GLY A 67 -5.37 -4.91 8.04
C GLY A 67 -3.93 -4.84 8.56
N THR A 68 -3.45 -5.96 9.04
CA THR A 68 -2.04 -6.10 9.44
C THR A 68 -1.30 -6.78 8.30
N PRO A 69 -0.19 -6.20 7.78
CA PRO A 69 0.65 -6.90 6.82
C PRO A 69 1.12 -8.23 7.40
N ASP A 70 1.03 -9.29 6.62
CA ASP A 70 1.60 -10.57 6.99
C ASP A 70 3.12 -10.53 6.82
N TRP A 71 3.80 -10.36 7.93
CA TRP A 71 5.26 -10.31 7.95
C TRP A 71 5.89 -11.65 7.61
N SER A 72 5.19 -12.78 7.84
CA SER A 72 5.70 -14.10 7.54
C SER A 72 5.93 -14.33 6.04
N LEU A 73 5.24 -13.58 5.20
CA LEU A 73 5.48 -13.63 3.76
C LEU A 73 6.93 -13.26 3.41
N LEU A 74 7.50 -12.28 4.10
CA LEU A 74 8.90 -11.88 3.84
C LEU A 74 9.90 -12.95 4.29
N ASP A 75 9.56 -13.79 5.28
CA ASP A 75 10.39 -14.92 5.69
C ASP A 75 10.47 -16.02 4.61
N THR A 76 9.50 -16.05 3.68
CA THR A 76 9.47 -17.03 2.58
C THR A 76 10.21 -16.56 1.33
N LEU A 77 10.60 -15.27 1.27
CA LEU A 77 11.32 -14.72 0.13
C LEU A 77 12.80 -15.07 0.22
N GLU A 78 13.38 -15.41 -0.92
CA GLU A 78 14.81 -15.62 -1.02
C GLU A 78 15.56 -14.30 -0.74
N PRO A 79 16.49 -14.28 0.24
CA PRO A 79 17.20 -13.06 0.59
C PRO A 79 18.13 -12.62 -0.55
N ILE A 80 18.16 -11.33 -0.82
CA ILE A 80 19.03 -10.75 -1.84
C ILE A 80 20.51 -10.87 -1.41
N ASN A 81 20.77 -10.69 -0.10
CA ASN A 81 22.08 -10.79 0.52
C ASN A 81 21.95 -10.87 2.05
N ASP A 82 23.06 -11.05 2.76
CA ASP A 82 23.09 -11.13 4.22
C ASP A 82 22.67 -9.83 4.91
N THR A 83 22.94 -8.69 4.30
CA THR A 83 22.52 -7.38 4.81
C THR A 83 20.99 -7.28 4.84
N TRP A 84 20.31 -7.82 3.82
CA TRP A 84 18.85 -7.90 3.78
C TRP A 84 18.28 -8.72 4.93
N ASN A 85 18.89 -9.88 5.22
CA ASN A 85 18.46 -10.74 6.34
C ASN A 85 18.58 -10.01 7.68
N THR A 86 19.68 -9.28 7.88
CA THR A 86 19.91 -8.52 9.11
C THR A 86 18.87 -7.40 9.26
N LEU A 87 18.65 -6.61 8.20
CA LEU A 87 17.65 -5.54 8.16
C LEU A 87 16.24 -6.07 8.43
N TRP A 88 15.89 -7.18 7.79
CA TRP A 88 14.58 -7.81 7.95
C TRP A 88 14.33 -8.25 9.40
N ARG A 89 15.26 -8.96 10.02
CA ARG A 89 15.15 -9.41 11.42
C ARG A 89 15.01 -8.23 12.38
N GLN A 90 15.85 -7.22 12.24
CA GLN A 90 15.77 -5.99 13.04
C GLN A 90 14.42 -5.31 12.91
N THR A 91 13.86 -5.26 11.69
CA THR A 91 12.56 -4.64 11.42
C THR A 91 11.41 -5.42 12.02
N ARG A 92 11.42 -6.75 11.90
CA ARG A 92 10.37 -7.64 12.40
C ARG A 92 10.20 -7.52 13.92
N ASP A 93 11.30 -7.53 14.63
CA ASP A 93 11.31 -7.56 16.09
C ASP A 93 11.25 -6.14 16.70
N PHE A 94 11.34 -5.09 15.88
CA PHE A 94 11.29 -3.71 16.31
C PHE A 94 9.87 -3.26 16.67
N ILE A 95 9.72 -2.70 17.88
CA ILE A 95 8.48 -2.07 18.35
C ILE A 95 8.78 -0.58 18.57
N PRO A 96 8.28 0.34 17.71
CA PRO A 96 8.52 1.75 17.88
C PRO A 96 7.82 2.30 19.11
N THR A 97 8.43 3.27 19.76
CA THR A 97 7.74 4.13 20.75
C THR A 97 7.08 5.31 20.02
N ALA A 98 6.11 5.95 20.68
CA ALA A 98 5.43 7.12 20.13
C ALA A 98 6.41 8.29 19.85
N GLU A 99 7.45 8.42 20.69
CA GLU A 99 8.50 9.43 20.51
C GLU A 99 9.30 9.18 19.23
N VAL A 100 9.70 7.92 18.97
CA VAL A 100 10.43 7.53 17.76
C VAL A 100 9.58 7.75 16.52
N GLU A 101 8.31 7.35 16.55
CA GLU A 101 7.39 7.59 15.44
C GLU A 101 7.23 9.09 15.14
N THR A 102 7.06 9.91 16.18
CA THR A 102 6.92 11.35 16.04
C THR A 102 8.20 11.97 15.44
N ALA A 103 9.37 11.61 15.96
CA ALA A 103 10.65 12.11 15.46
C ALA A 103 10.88 11.70 14.00
N TYR A 104 10.57 10.44 13.65
CA TYR A 104 10.64 9.94 12.29
C TYR A 104 9.72 10.73 11.35
N HIS A 105 8.47 10.94 11.71
CA HIS A 105 7.53 11.70 10.89
C HIS A 105 7.97 13.15 10.68
N GLN A 106 8.55 13.77 11.70
CA GLN A 106 9.11 15.12 11.58
C GLN A 106 10.30 15.16 10.62
N ALA A 107 11.22 14.20 10.76
CA ALA A 107 12.41 14.10 9.92
C ALA A 107 12.09 13.79 8.45
N THR A 108 11.04 12.98 8.19
CA THR A 108 10.70 12.52 6.85
C THR A 108 9.57 13.31 6.18
N ALA A 109 9.00 14.32 6.83
CA ALA A 109 7.84 15.06 6.33
C ALA A 109 8.03 15.63 4.92
N SER A 110 9.23 16.10 4.60
CA SER A 110 9.57 16.63 3.27
C SER A 110 9.69 15.55 2.18
N TRP A 111 9.79 14.27 2.56
CA TRP A 111 10.00 13.13 1.66
C TRP A 111 8.82 12.17 1.60
N ASP A 112 7.76 12.41 2.35
CA ASP A 112 6.58 11.53 2.41
C ASP A 112 5.92 11.30 1.04
N TYR A 113 6.12 12.22 0.08
CA TYR A 113 5.69 12.07 -1.31
C TYR A 113 6.37 10.89 -2.03
N GLN A 114 7.55 10.43 -1.58
CA GLN A 114 8.25 9.29 -2.19
C GLN A 114 7.44 8.00 -2.04
N TRP A 115 6.77 7.83 -0.91
CA TRP A 115 5.88 6.69 -0.66
C TRP A 115 4.66 6.70 -1.58
N GLU A 116 4.12 7.89 -1.82
CA GLU A 116 3.05 8.08 -2.80
C GLU A 116 3.54 7.68 -4.20
N HIS A 117 4.70 8.15 -4.63
CA HIS A 117 5.28 7.82 -5.92
C HIS A 117 5.58 6.32 -6.05
N LEU A 118 6.10 5.69 -5.01
CA LEU A 118 6.39 4.26 -5.01
C LEU A 118 5.09 3.44 -5.13
N LEU A 119 4.04 3.80 -4.38
CA LEU A 119 2.74 3.14 -4.50
C LEU A 119 2.14 3.34 -5.90
N MET A 120 2.22 4.55 -6.45
CA MET A 120 1.79 4.86 -7.82
C MET A 120 2.53 4.00 -8.84
N TYR A 121 3.85 3.83 -8.68
CA TYR A 121 4.66 2.96 -9.54
C TYR A 121 4.20 1.50 -9.49
N PHE A 122 3.94 0.95 -8.29
CA PHE A 122 3.42 -0.41 -8.16
C PHE A 122 2.04 -0.57 -8.81
N LEU A 123 1.14 0.38 -8.60
CA LEU A 123 -0.18 0.36 -9.26
C LEU A 123 -0.05 0.45 -10.78
N TYR A 124 0.83 1.30 -11.29
CA TYR A 124 1.11 1.39 -12.73
C TYR A 124 1.57 0.07 -13.30
N ARG A 125 2.52 -0.58 -12.62
CA ARG A 125 3.17 -1.79 -13.10
C ARG A 125 2.26 -3.03 -13.03
N TYR A 126 1.42 -3.13 -12.01
CA TYR A 126 0.74 -4.39 -11.70
C TYR A 126 -0.76 -4.39 -11.99
N VAL A 127 -1.47 -3.27 -11.88
CA VAL A 127 -2.95 -3.29 -12.00
C VAL A 127 -3.41 -3.76 -13.38
N LEU A 128 -2.78 -3.35 -14.47
CA LEU A 128 -3.20 -3.78 -15.80
C LEU A 128 -2.87 -5.25 -16.11
N LYS A 129 -1.96 -5.88 -15.36
CA LYS A 129 -1.67 -7.32 -15.50
C LYS A 129 -2.82 -8.22 -15.04
N VAL A 130 -3.79 -7.66 -14.32
CA VAL A 130 -5.05 -8.32 -13.93
C VAL A 130 -5.83 -8.89 -15.12
N VAL A 131 -5.64 -8.35 -16.31
CA VAL A 131 -6.25 -8.87 -17.54
C VAL A 131 -5.95 -10.36 -17.76
N ASN A 132 -4.79 -10.84 -17.26
CA ASN A 132 -4.34 -12.21 -17.47
C ASN A 132 -4.94 -13.21 -16.47
N ASP A 133 -5.19 -12.78 -15.21
CA ASP A 133 -5.53 -13.68 -14.11
C ASP A 133 -6.74 -13.24 -13.27
N ARG A 134 -7.28 -12.05 -13.55
CA ARG A 134 -8.40 -11.44 -12.81
C ARG A 134 -8.14 -11.23 -11.31
N GLN A 135 -6.88 -11.15 -10.89
CA GLN A 135 -6.45 -11.02 -9.51
C GLN A 135 -6.14 -9.55 -9.15
N VAL A 136 -7.19 -8.74 -8.91
CA VAL A 136 -7.04 -7.31 -8.54
C VAL A 136 -6.54 -7.16 -7.11
N LEU A 137 -7.24 -7.79 -6.16
CA LEU A 137 -6.98 -7.63 -4.73
C LEU A 137 -5.56 -8.05 -4.34
N PRO A 138 -5.04 -9.22 -4.74
CA PRO A 138 -3.66 -9.59 -4.41
C PRO A 138 -2.62 -8.60 -4.93
N ARG A 139 -2.83 -8.03 -6.13
CA ARG A 139 -1.90 -7.08 -6.74
C ARG A 139 -1.88 -5.74 -6.03
N ILE A 140 -3.06 -5.20 -5.69
CA ILE A 140 -3.16 -3.94 -4.94
C ILE A 140 -2.70 -4.16 -3.50
N ARG A 141 -3.02 -5.30 -2.88
CA ARG A 141 -2.52 -5.66 -1.54
C ARG A 141 -1.00 -5.74 -1.52
N LEU A 142 -0.39 -6.40 -2.51
CA LEU A 142 1.07 -6.44 -2.64
C LEU A 142 1.66 -5.03 -2.74
N ALA A 143 1.07 -4.15 -3.56
CA ALA A 143 1.54 -2.78 -3.71
C ALA A 143 1.50 -2.00 -2.38
N VAL A 144 0.36 -2.04 -1.68
CA VAL A 144 0.17 -1.36 -0.39
C VAL A 144 1.12 -1.92 0.67
N TYR A 145 1.17 -3.24 0.82
CA TYR A 145 1.99 -3.87 1.85
C TYR A 145 3.49 -3.73 1.59
N SER A 146 3.93 -3.73 0.32
CA SER A 146 5.33 -3.44 -0.01
C SER A 146 5.75 -2.05 0.49
N VAL A 147 4.91 -1.04 0.32
CA VAL A 147 5.19 0.30 0.83
C VAL A 147 5.18 0.32 2.36
N LEU A 148 4.22 -0.36 3.01
CA LEU A 148 4.17 -0.45 4.48
C LEU A 148 5.41 -1.14 5.06
N TRP A 149 5.88 -2.24 4.43
CA TRP A 149 7.11 -2.92 4.86
C TRP A 149 8.32 -2.01 4.73
N LEU A 150 8.47 -1.32 3.61
CA LEU A 150 9.61 -0.42 3.39
C LEU A 150 9.60 0.75 4.39
N ARG A 151 8.43 1.36 4.65
CA ARG A 151 8.29 2.40 5.68
C ARG A 151 8.67 1.88 7.07
N ARG A 152 8.28 0.64 7.38
CA ARG A 152 8.64 0.01 8.66
C ARG A 152 10.13 -0.25 8.77
N MET A 153 10.77 -0.69 7.68
CA MET A 153 12.22 -0.88 7.63
C MET A 153 12.96 0.44 7.82
N GLU A 154 12.52 1.50 7.17
CA GLU A 154 13.10 2.83 7.31
C GLU A 154 12.94 3.36 8.75
N LEU A 155 11.76 3.21 9.36
CA LEU A 155 11.52 3.57 10.75
C LEU A 155 12.43 2.81 11.72
N ALA A 156 12.63 1.51 11.52
CA ALA A 156 13.53 0.71 12.32
C ALA A 156 14.99 1.17 12.18
N GLN A 157 15.44 1.47 10.97
CA GLN A 157 16.78 2.01 10.72
C GLN A 157 16.97 3.39 11.33
N PHE A 158 15.98 4.26 11.22
CA PHE A 158 15.97 5.56 11.90
C PHE A 158 16.16 5.43 13.41
N ALA A 159 15.46 4.49 14.03
CA ALA A 159 15.56 4.27 15.48
C ALA A 159 16.94 3.73 15.91
N HIS A 160 17.57 2.90 15.07
CA HIS A 160 18.86 2.28 15.39
C HIS A 160 20.07 3.18 15.14
N HIS A 161 20.03 4.00 14.11
CA HIS A 161 21.20 4.74 13.63
C HIS A 161 21.06 6.25 13.77
N GLY A 162 19.85 6.76 14.03
CA GLY A 162 19.56 8.18 13.85
C GLY A 162 19.76 8.60 12.39
N TRP A 163 19.22 9.74 12.00
CA TRP A 163 19.58 10.37 10.73
C TRP A 163 20.67 11.40 11.00
N SER A 164 21.92 11.04 10.80
CA SER A 164 22.93 12.06 10.51
C SER A 164 22.72 12.44 9.04
N MET A 165 22.06 13.55 8.79
CA MET A 165 22.17 14.22 7.50
C MET A 165 23.57 14.81 7.42
N GLU A 166 24.53 14.04 6.91
CA GLU A 166 25.76 14.55 6.32
C GLU A 166 25.60 14.74 4.82
#